data_df6c00a0aa7c3d7ec7fb2154d94acb5b
#
_entry.id   df6c00a0aa7c3d7ec7fb2154d94acb5b
#
_cell.length_a   1.000
_cell.length_b   1.000
_cell.length_c   1.000
_cell.angle_alpha   90.00
_cell.angle_beta   90.00
_cell.angle_gamma   90.00
#
_symmetry.space_group_name_H-M   'P 1'
#
loop_
_entity.id
_entity.type
_entity.pdbx_description
1 polymer ?
#
loop_
_entity_poly.entity_id
_entity_poly.type
_entity_poly.pdbx_seq_one_letter_code
_entity_poly.pdbx_strand_id
1 'polypeptide(L)'
;EKTGLKANGDLTKMLKALIGSDFVIRYVPFGSGGRDERYKLVDSFCWFWLHFKESKEIKQEDYWQRHLRESDIASWRGIAFEEICFLHIAQIKQALNIGGVSSVESSYVVRGEGEHDGMQIDLIIERADDVVNLCEMKFYKSPFTLTRQYAQTLTTRLQKMEEKYPDYTFHLTYIGGTELAKNEYSDLFVSVLTLDDLFR
;
A
#
# COMPACT_ATOMS: atom_id res chain seq x y z
N GLU A 1 20.64 -0.52 10.77
CA GLU A 1 21.76 0.29 11.30
C GLU A 1 21.30 1.66 11.85
N LYS A 2 20.21 2.25 11.32
CA LYS A 2 19.70 3.55 11.81
C LYS A 2 19.17 3.51 13.25
N THR A 3 18.74 2.34 13.74
CA THR A 3 18.16 2.19 15.09
C THR A 3 19.19 1.76 16.15
N GLY A 4 20.41 1.39 15.78
CA GLY A 4 21.40 0.80 16.68
C GLY A 4 21.03 -0.57 17.25
N LEU A 5 19.88 -1.14 16.86
CA LEU A 5 19.44 -2.47 17.30
C LEU A 5 20.25 -3.56 16.58
N LYS A 6 20.72 -4.53 17.34
CA LYS A 6 21.40 -5.70 16.78
C LYS A 6 20.38 -6.78 16.43
N ALA A 7 20.59 -7.46 15.30
CA ALA A 7 19.83 -8.64 14.95
C ALA A 7 20.20 -9.79 15.93
N ASN A 8 19.35 -10.01 16.92
CA ASN A 8 19.53 -11.01 17.97
C ASN A 8 18.18 -11.60 18.41
N GLY A 9 18.23 -12.56 19.34
CA GLY A 9 17.05 -13.22 19.89
C GLY A 9 16.07 -12.26 20.60
N ASP A 10 16.56 -11.17 21.18
CA ASP A 10 15.70 -10.21 21.88
C ASP A 10 14.90 -9.36 20.88
N LEU A 11 15.51 -8.93 19.77
CA LEU A 11 14.80 -8.28 18.68
C LEU A 11 13.71 -9.21 18.10
N THR A 12 14.03 -10.49 17.91
CA THR A 12 13.06 -11.48 17.43
C THR A 12 11.88 -11.65 18.40
N LYS A 13 12.14 -11.69 19.70
CA LYS A 13 11.07 -11.76 20.72
C LYS A 13 10.19 -10.51 20.70
N MET A 14 10.81 -9.33 20.61
CA MET A 14 10.09 -8.04 20.54
C MET A 14 9.19 -7.99 19.30
N LEU A 15 9.71 -8.36 18.12
CA LEU A 15 8.92 -8.40 16.88
C LEU A 15 7.77 -9.40 16.97
N LYS A 16 7.98 -10.59 17.55
CA LYS A 16 6.90 -11.55 17.78
C LYS A 16 5.81 -11.01 18.72
N ALA A 17 6.19 -10.30 19.77
CA ALA A 17 5.23 -9.66 20.68
C ALA A 17 4.41 -8.58 19.97
N LEU A 18 5.05 -7.72 19.16
CA LEU A 18 4.37 -6.69 18.39
C LEU A 18 3.41 -7.27 17.32
N ILE A 19 3.79 -8.40 16.71
CA ILE A 19 2.92 -9.13 15.77
C ILE A 19 1.74 -9.74 16.52
N GLY A 20 1.99 -10.41 17.65
CA GLY A 20 0.93 -11.04 18.44
C GLY A 20 -0.04 -10.05 19.10
N SER A 21 0.30 -8.76 19.11
CA SER A 21 -0.54 -7.66 19.61
C SER A 21 -1.09 -6.78 18.50
N ASP A 22 -1.01 -7.21 17.24
CA ASP A 22 -1.53 -6.52 16.05
C ASP A 22 -0.97 -5.10 15.79
N PHE A 23 0.18 -4.77 16.40
CA PHE A 23 0.86 -3.51 16.10
C PHE A 23 1.64 -3.56 14.78
N VAL A 24 2.14 -4.74 14.44
CA VAL A 24 3.02 -4.95 13.29
C VAL A 24 2.58 -6.20 12.54
N ILE A 25 2.55 -6.13 11.23
CA ILE A 25 2.44 -7.31 10.37
C ILE A 25 3.81 -7.72 9.85
N ARG A 26 3.97 -9.02 9.63
CA ARG A 26 5.11 -9.62 8.93
C ARG A 26 4.65 -10.07 7.56
N TYR A 27 5.39 -9.74 6.53
CA TYR A 27 5.12 -10.19 5.17
C TYR A 27 6.43 -10.51 4.44
N VAL A 28 6.30 -11.23 3.34
CA VAL A 28 7.40 -11.54 2.43
C VAL A 28 7.13 -10.79 1.13
N PRO A 29 8.06 -9.96 0.63
CA PRO A 29 7.86 -9.26 -0.64
C PRO A 29 7.64 -10.22 -1.80
N PHE A 30 6.78 -9.86 -2.74
CA PHE A 30 6.51 -10.62 -3.94
C PHE A 30 7.81 -10.95 -4.68
N GLY A 31 7.97 -12.19 -5.09
CA GLY A 31 9.14 -12.67 -5.84
C GLY A 31 10.45 -12.79 -5.04
N SER A 32 10.45 -12.63 -3.72
CA SER A 32 11.67 -12.73 -2.89
C SER A 32 12.04 -14.16 -2.48
N GLY A 33 11.24 -15.16 -2.83
CA GLY A 33 11.51 -16.56 -2.53
C GLY A 33 11.50 -16.93 -1.05
N GLY A 34 10.83 -16.15 -0.22
CA GLY A 34 10.61 -16.44 1.20
C GLY A 34 11.77 -16.08 2.14
N ARG A 35 12.84 -15.45 1.64
CA ARG A 35 14.05 -15.15 2.43
C ARG A 35 14.14 -13.73 2.96
N ASP A 36 13.33 -12.81 2.46
CA ASP A 36 13.36 -11.39 2.79
C ASP A 36 12.10 -11.00 3.58
N GLU A 37 12.04 -11.44 4.85
CA GLU A 37 10.94 -11.05 5.73
C GLU A 37 10.99 -9.56 6.04
N ARG A 38 9.85 -8.88 5.91
CA ARG A 38 9.67 -7.48 6.24
C ARG A 38 8.58 -7.29 7.28
N TYR A 39 8.66 -6.15 7.95
CA TYR A 39 7.76 -5.78 9.03
C TYR A 39 7.17 -4.41 8.73
N LYS A 40 5.86 -4.28 8.88
CA LYS A 40 5.14 -3.03 8.68
C LYS A 40 4.33 -2.71 9.92
N LEU A 41 4.46 -1.48 10.44
CA LEU A 41 3.61 -0.96 11.49
C LEU A 41 2.21 -0.73 10.90
N VAL A 42 1.16 -1.31 11.49
CA VAL A 42 -0.23 -1.20 11.02
C VAL A 42 -1.18 -0.63 12.06
N ASP A 43 -0.73 -0.44 13.31
CA ASP A 43 -1.53 0.22 14.32
C ASP A 43 -1.65 1.72 14.02
N SER A 44 -2.87 2.15 13.72
CA SER A 44 -3.15 3.53 13.29
C SER A 44 -2.85 4.56 14.37
N PHE A 45 -3.02 4.21 15.67
CA PHE A 45 -2.71 5.12 16.77
C PHE A 45 -1.19 5.30 16.94
N CYS A 46 -0.44 4.20 16.93
CA CYS A 46 1.02 4.26 16.99
C CYS A 46 1.59 5.05 15.82
N TRP A 47 1.06 4.82 14.61
CA TRP A 47 1.45 5.55 13.41
C TRP A 47 1.19 7.05 13.54
N PHE A 48 -0.01 7.44 13.97
CA PHE A 48 -0.38 8.82 14.25
C PHE A 48 0.54 9.44 15.31
N TRP A 49 0.71 8.76 16.45
CA TRP A 49 1.50 9.28 17.56
C TRP A 49 2.96 9.46 17.18
N LEU A 50 3.57 8.49 16.48
CA LEU A 50 4.97 8.58 16.03
C LEU A 50 5.19 9.73 15.06
N HIS A 51 4.21 10.02 14.21
CA HIS A 51 4.30 11.13 13.26
C HIS A 51 4.18 12.49 13.93
N PHE A 52 3.25 12.64 14.86
CA PHE A 52 2.90 13.93 15.44
C PHE A 52 3.42 14.20 16.87
N LYS A 53 4.09 13.26 17.51
CA LYS A 53 4.52 13.36 18.92
C LYS A 53 5.35 14.60 19.26
N GLU A 54 6.08 15.14 18.31
CA GLU A 54 6.93 16.32 18.49
C GLU A 54 6.22 17.63 18.14
N SER A 55 5.05 17.56 17.49
CA SER A 55 4.25 18.73 17.14
C SER A 55 3.51 19.25 18.37
N LYS A 56 3.89 20.44 18.84
CA LYS A 56 3.18 21.13 19.93
C LYS A 56 1.81 21.64 19.50
N GLU A 57 1.65 21.92 18.23
CA GLU A 57 0.43 22.54 17.66
C GLU A 57 -0.72 21.57 17.55
N ILE A 58 -0.48 20.25 17.42
CA ILE A 58 -1.53 19.23 17.31
C ILE A 58 -2.49 19.20 18.50
N LYS A 59 -2.06 19.75 19.63
CA LYS A 59 -2.89 19.85 20.84
C LYS A 59 -3.91 20.99 20.78
N GLN A 60 -3.86 21.83 19.77
CA GLN A 60 -4.83 22.91 19.56
C GLN A 60 -6.10 22.33 18.92
N GLU A 61 -7.28 22.72 19.44
CA GLU A 61 -8.57 22.18 19.01
C GLU A 61 -8.85 22.36 17.50
N ASP A 62 -8.34 23.45 16.92
CA ASP A 62 -8.54 23.81 15.51
C ASP A 62 -7.36 23.40 14.59
N TYR A 63 -6.39 22.62 15.12
CA TYR A 63 -5.21 22.19 14.36
C TYR A 63 -5.58 21.58 13.00
N TRP A 64 -6.45 20.57 13.00
CA TRP A 64 -6.86 19.87 11.78
C TRP A 64 -7.57 20.77 10.78
N GLN A 65 -8.41 21.69 11.25
CA GLN A 65 -9.13 22.63 10.37
C GLN A 65 -8.17 23.55 9.62
N ARG A 66 -7.10 24.00 10.30
CA ARG A 66 -6.11 24.92 9.72
C ARG A 66 -5.13 24.21 8.78
N HIS A 67 -4.67 23.00 9.15
CA HIS A 67 -3.57 22.32 8.48
C HIS A 67 -4.01 21.25 7.45
N LEU A 68 -5.31 21.00 7.29
CA LEU A 68 -5.85 19.98 6.38
C LEU A 68 -5.38 20.08 4.91
N ARG A 69 -4.90 21.24 4.49
CA ARG A 69 -4.46 21.50 3.11
C ARG A 69 -2.95 21.52 2.95
N GLU A 70 -2.21 21.37 4.02
CA GLU A 70 -0.76 21.34 3.98
C GLU A 70 -0.24 20.05 3.35
N SER A 71 0.89 20.14 2.65
CA SER A 71 1.44 19.05 1.87
C SER A 71 1.87 17.85 2.74
N ASP A 72 2.37 18.10 3.94
CA ASP A 72 2.78 17.07 4.90
C ASP A 72 1.58 16.31 5.46
N ILE A 73 0.48 17.02 5.80
CA ILE A 73 -0.79 16.38 6.19
C ILE A 73 -1.39 15.60 5.01
N ALA A 74 -1.31 16.13 3.78
CA ALA A 74 -1.79 15.42 2.60
C ALA A 74 -0.98 14.13 2.37
N SER A 75 0.35 14.20 2.49
CA SER A 75 1.24 13.03 2.39
C SER A 75 0.97 12.01 3.50
N TRP A 76 0.84 12.47 4.75
CA TRP A 76 0.49 11.60 5.87
C TRP A 76 -0.84 10.87 5.66
N ARG A 77 -1.88 11.58 5.16
CA ARG A 77 -3.17 10.95 4.87
C ARG A 77 -3.09 9.91 3.76
N GLY A 78 -2.25 10.13 2.75
CA GLY A 78 -1.98 9.13 1.72
C GLY A 78 -1.45 7.83 2.33
N ILE A 79 -0.42 7.93 3.17
CA ILE A 79 0.17 6.77 3.85
C ILE A 79 -0.83 6.13 4.84
N ALA A 80 -1.59 6.95 5.60
CA ALA A 80 -2.62 6.44 6.50
C ALA A 80 -3.72 5.67 5.74
N PHE A 81 -4.06 6.09 4.52
CA PHE A 81 -5.01 5.38 3.67
C PHE A 81 -4.47 4.02 3.22
N GLU A 82 -3.19 3.93 2.86
CA GLU A 82 -2.54 2.66 2.56
C GLU A 82 -2.65 1.68 3.74
N GLU A 83 -2.40 2.17 4.98
CA GLU A 83 -2.56 1.35 6.19
C GLU A 83 -4.01 0.87 6.39
N ILE A 84 -4.99 1.74 6.15
CA ILE A 84 -6.41 1.37 6.18
C ILE A 84 -6.70 0.26 5.15
N CYS A 85 -6.17 0.34 3.95
CA CYS A 85 -6.32 -0.71 2.94
C CYS A 85 -5.75 -2.05 3.43
N PHE A 86 -4.58 -2.06 4.09
CA PHE A 86 -4.02 -3.28 4.67
C PHE A 86 -4.88 -3.88 5.77
N LEU A 87 -5.56 -3.07 6.58
CA LEU A 87 -6.48 -3.55 7.60
C LEU A 87 -7.79 -4.11 7.02
N HIS A 88 -8.11 -3.77 5.76
CA HIS A 88 -9.35 -4.14 5.08
C HIS A 88 -9.14 -5.09 3.90
N ILE A 89 -8.09 -5.90 3.92
CA ILE A 89 -7.79 -6.87 2.85
C ILE A 89 -8.97 -7.81 2.57
N ALA A 90 -9.66 -8.28 3.60
CA ALA A 90 -10.82 -9.15 3.44
C ALA A 90 -11.94 -8.48 2.62
N GLN A 91 -12.24 -7.21 2.91
CA GLN A 91 -13.23 -6.42 2.19
C GLN A 91 -12.78 -6.11 0.76
N ILE A 92 -11.51 -5.77 0.55
CA ILE A 92 -10.93 -5.61 -0.79
C ILE A 92 -11.11 -6.88 -1.62
N LYS A 93 -10.78 -8.04 -1.07
CA LYS A 93 -10.95 -9.34 -1.74
C LYS A 93 -12.42 -9.65 -2.05
N GLN A 94 -13.32 -9.29 -1.13
CA GLN A 94 -14.76 -9.44 -1.34
C GLN A 94 -15.25 -8.52 -2.47
N ALA A 95 -14.86 -7.25 -2.49
CA ALA A 95 -15.24 -6.30 -3.52
C ALA A 95 -14.67 -6.67 -4.91
N LEU A 96 -13.50 -7.29 -4.96
CA LEU A 96 -12.90 -7.86 -6.16
C LEU A 96 -13.55 -9.20 -6.60
N ASN A 97 -14.50 -9.75 -5.83
CA ASN A 97 -15.09 -11.07 -6.04
C ASN A 97 -14.06 -12.22 -6.03
N ILE A 98 -12.98 -12.08 -5.27
CA ILE A 98 -11.92 -13.08 -5.13
C ILE A 98 -11.85 -13.67 -3.70
N GLY A 99 -12.83 -13.41 -2.86
CA GLY A 99 -12.85 -13.90 -1.47
C GLY A 99 -12.80 -15.43 -1.34
N GLY A 100 -13.20 -16.18 -2.37
CA GLY A 100 -13.09 -17.64 -2.43
C GLY A 100 -11.76 -18.16 -3.00
N VAL A 101 -10.86 -17.27 -3.46
CA VAL A 101 -9.56 -17.66 -4.02
C VAL A 101 -8.50 -17.50 -2.94
N SER A 102 -7.68 -18.53 -2.71
CA SER A 102 -6.52 -18.42 -1.82
C SER A 102 -5.56 -17.38 -2.36
N SER A 103 -5.04 -16.52 -1.49
CA SER A 103 -4.12 -15.45 -1.90
C SER A 103 -3.11 -15.13 -0.81
N VAL A 104 -2.00 -14.53 -1.23
CA VAL A 104 -0.95 -13.99 -0.36
C VAL A 104 -0.84 -12.49 -0.63
N GLU A 105 -0.92 -11.71 0.43
CA GLU A 105 -0.76 -10.26 0.39
C GLU A 105 0.69 -9.87 0.67
N SER A 106 1.21 -8.99 -0.16
CA SER A 106 2.62 -8.57 -0.09
C SER A 106 2.81 -7.17 -0.65
N SER A 107 4.05 -6.74 -0.76
CA SER A 107 4.45 -5.54 -1.50
C SER A 107 5.62 -5.87 -2.43
N TYR A 108 5.95 -4.95 -3.31
CA TYR A 108 7.11 -5.08 -4.18
C TYR A 108 7.93 -3.80 -4.15
N VAL A 109 9.24 -3.94 -3.92
CA VAL A 109 10.16 -2.80 -3.91
C VAL A 109 11.45 -3.22 -4.59
N VAL A 110 11.78 -2.53 -5.68
CA VAL A 110 13.10 -2.58 -6.29
C VAL A 110 13.74 -1.20 -6.12
N ARG A 111 14.92 -1.16 -5.54
CA ARG A 111 15.70 0.09 -5.45
C ARG A 111 16.26 0.40 -6.84
N GLY A 112 16.19 1.65 -7.23
CA GLY A 112 16.89 2.12 -8.42
C GLY A 112 18.41 2.03 -8.20
N GLU A 113 19.12 1.48 -9.18
CA GLU A 113 20.58 1.45 -9.23
C GLU A 113 21.04 1.95 -10.61
N GLY A 114 21.88 2.98 -10.62
CA GLY A 114 22.38 3.58 -11.87
C GLY A 114 21.26 4.19 -12.71
N GLU A 115 21.12 3.73 -13.96
CA GLU A 115 20.10 4.18 -14.91
C GLU A 115 18.72 3.48 -14.74
N HIS A 116 18.62 2.53 -13.81
CA HIS A 116 17.37 1.81 -13.57
C HIS A 116 16.52 2.52 -12.51
N ASP A 117 15.35 2.99 -12.91
CA ASP A 117 14.36 3.55 -12.00
C ASP A 117 13.88 2.51 -10.99
N GLY A 118 13.84 2.93 -9.72
CA GLY A 118 13.21 2.13 -8.67
C GLY A 118 11.72 1.91 -8.96
N MET A 119 11.18 0.80 -8.47
CA MET A 119 9.75 0.50 -8.56
C MET A 119 9.22 0.11 -7.19
N GLN A 120 8.10 0.71 -6.79
CA GLN A 120 7.39 0.36 -5.56
C GLN A 120 5.93 0.10 -5.90
N ILE A 121 5.39 -0.99 -5.35
CA ILE A 121 3.97 -1.35 -5.36
C ILE A 121 3.61 -1.69 -3.92
N ASP A 122 2.74 -0.88 -3.33
CA ASP A 122 2.50 -0.93 -1.89
C ASP A 122 1.67 -2.14 -1.47
N LEU A 123 0.73 -2.57 -2.31
CA LEU A 123 -0.08 -3.77 -2.09
C LEU A 123 -0.14 -4.61 -3.36
N ILE A 124 0.24 -5.88 -3.20
CA ILE A 124 0.07 -6.94 -4.19
C ILE A 124 -0.80 -8.04 -3.58
N ILE A 125 -1.77 -8.52 -4.34
CA ILE A 125 -2.57 -9.70 -3.98
C ILE A 125 -2.22 -10.79 -5.01
N GLU A 126 -1.36 -11.73 -4.60
CA GLU A 126 -0.97 -12.90 -5.38
C GLU A 126 -2.00 -14.00 -5.16
N ARG A 127 -2.67 -14.42 -6.20
CA ARG A 127 -3.77 -15.38 -6.16
C ARG A 127 -3.30 -16.77 -6.59
N ALA A 128 -3.95 -17.81 -6.06
CA ALA A 128 -3.64 -19.20 -6.39
C ALA A 128 -4.07 -19.62 -7.81
N ASP A 129 -4.74 -18.74 -8.57
CA ASP A 129 -5.12 -18.92 -9.98
C ASP A 129 -4.19 -18.18 -10.95
N ASP A 130 -2.94 -17.93 -10.53
CA ASP A 130 -1.88 -17.29 -11.29
C ASP A 130 -2.19 -15.85 -11.73
N VAL A 131 -3.17 -15.21 -11.07
CA VAL A 131 -3.47 -13.79 -11.26
C VAL A 131 -2.91 -12.97 -10.10
N VAL A 132 -2.30 -11.85 -10.42
CA VAL A 132 -1.71 -10.91 -9.45
C VAL A 132 -2.35 -9.53 -9.59
N ASN A 133 -3.04 -9.08 -8.55
CA ASN A 133 -3.55 -7.71 -8.50
C ASN A 133 -2.45 -6.76 -8.00
N LEU A 134 -2.05 -5.82 -8.85
CA LEU A 134 -1.15 -4.71 -8.51
C LEU A 134 -2.03 -3.53 -8.08
N CYS A 135 -2.10 -3.26 -6.78
CA CYS A 135 -3.00 -2.26 -6.23
C CYS A 135 -2.32 -0.89 -6.16
N GLU A 136 -2.91 0.07 -6.82
CA GLU A 136 -2.53 1.48 -6.74
C GLU A 136 -3.49 2.21 -5.81
N MET A 137 -3.00 2.65 -4.66
CA MET A 137 -3.81 3.26 -3.61
C MET A 137 -3.66 4.78 -3.63
N LYS A 138 -4.78 5.51 -3.69
CA LYS A 138 -4.78 7.00 -3.75
C LYS A 138 -5.83 7.60 -2.86
N PHE A 139 -5.44 8.53 -2.01
CA PHE A 139 -6.35 9.28 -1.16
C PHE A 139 -6.49 10.73 -1.62
N TYR A 140 -7.59 10.99 -2.33
CA TYR A 140 -7.98 12.35 -2.75
C TYR A 140 -9.40 12.66 -2.28
N LYS A 141 -9.71 13.97 -2.13
CA LYS A 141 -11.05 14.45 -1.76
C LYS A 141 -12.00 14.57 -2.96
N SER A 142 -11.45 14.58 -4.16
CA SER A 142 -12.17 14.66 -5.43
C SER A 142 -11.79 13.45 -6.29
N PRO A 143 -12.61 13.08 -7.29
CA PRO A 143 -12.32 11.99 -8.19
C PRO A 143 -10.90 12.09 -8.76
N PHE A 144 -10.13 11.01 -8.64
CA PHE A 144 -8.76 10.96 -9.15
C PHE A 144 -8.76 10.88 -10.67
N THR A 145 -8.04 11.77 -11.32
CA THR A 145 -7.89 11.76 -12.79
C THR A 145 -6.53 11.17 -13.17
N LEU A 146 -6.53 10.07 -13.91
CA LEU A 146 -5.31 9.44 -14.40
C LEU A 146 -4.71 10.28 -15.53
N THR A 147 -3.58 10.94 -15.26
CA THR A 147 -2.87 11.71 -16.29
C THR A 147 -2.11 10.80 -17.25
N ARG A 148 -1.83 11.29 -18.48
CA ARG A 148 -1.03 10.57 -19.47
C ARG A 148 0.32 10.11 -18.92
N GLN A 149 1.04 10.99 -18.23
CA GLN A 149 2.34 10.67 -17.66
C GLN A 149 2.26 9.55 -16.62
N TYR A 150 1.23 9.61 -15.77
CA TYR A 150 1.05 8.59 -14.74
C TYR A 150 0.58 7.26 -15.32
N ALA A 151 -0.28 7.28 -16.34
CA ALA A 151 -0.66 6.09 -17.11
C ALA A 151 0.56 5.40 -17.75
N GLN A 152 1.47 6.17 -18.35
CA GLN A 152 2.73 5.65 -18.87
C GLN A 152 3.59 4.99 -17.78
N THR A 153 3.67 5.60 -16.61
CA THR A 153 4.40 5.00 -15.46
C THR A 153 3.78 3.67 -15.04
N LEU A 154 2.46 3.59 -14.93
CA LEU A 154 1.77 2.35 -14.57
C LEU A 154 1.93 1.27 -15.64
N THR A 155 1.82 1.64 -16.93
CA THR A 155 2.05 0.71 -18.05
C THR A 155 3.47 0.16 -18.03
N THR A 156 4.48 1.00 -17.79
CA THR A 156 5.87 0.57 -17.67
C THR A 156 6.07 -0.38 -16.50
N ARG A 157 5.43 -0.11 -15.36
CA ARG A 157 5.47 -1.01 -14.19
C ARG A 157 4.85 -2.37 -14.51
N LEU A 158 3.68 -2.37 -15.15
CA LEU A 158 2.99 -3.58 -15.58
C LEU A 158 3.86 -4.42 -16.52
N GLN A 159 4.41 -3.83 -17.57
CA GLN A 159 5.30 -4.51 -18.50
C GLN A 159 6.52 -5.13 -17.81
N LYS A 160 7.18 -4.40 -16.92
CA LYS A 160 8.31 -4.93 -16.13
C LYS A 160 7.92 -6.14 -15.27
N MET A 161 6.71 -6.15 -14.72
CA MET A 161 6.22 -7.29 -13.95
C MET A 161 5.93 -8.49 -14.85
N GLU A 162 5.26 -8.29 -15.98
CA GLU A 162 4.96 -9.33 -16.97
C GLU A 162 6.24 -9.97 -17.55
N GLU A 163 7.23 -9.14 -17.89
CA GLU A 163 8.53 -9.63 -18.39
C GLU A 163 9.28 -10.46 -17.34
N LYS A 164 9.21 -10.03 -16.07
CA LYS A 164 9.96 -10.67 -14.99
C LYS A 164 9.30 -11.95 -14.48
N TYR A 165 7.98 -12.01 -14.54
CA TYR A 165 7.17 -13.10 -14.02
C TYR A 165 6.14 -13.58 -15.05
N PRO A 166 6.59 -14.23 -16.14
CA PRO A 166 5.76 -14.57 -17.29
C PRO A 166 4.66 -15.61 -17.00
N ASP A 167 4.76 -16.31 -15.87
CA ASP A 167 3.78 -17.32 -15.44
C ASP A 167 2.52 -16.70 -14.80
N TYR A 168 2.54 -15.37 -14.52
CA TYR A 168 1.43 -14.67 -13.91
C TYR A 168 0.70 -13.74 -14.90
N THR A 169 -0.59 -13.58 -14.68
CA THR A 169 -1.39 -12.51 -15.31
C THR A 169 -1.53 -11.34 -14.34
N PHE A 170 -1.12 -10.14 -14.74
CA PHE A 170 -1.17 -8.96 -13.87
C PHE A 170 -2.37 -8.08 -14.16
N HIS A 171 -3.12 -7.72 -13.12
CA HIS A 171 -4.24 -6.80 -13.18
C HIS A 171 -3.94 -5.54 -12.36
N LEU A 172 -3.95 -4.38 -12.98
CA LEU A 172 -3.94 -3.12 -12.25
C LEU A 172 -5.28 -2.91 -11.55
N THR A 173 -5.24 -2.62 -10.26
CA THR A 173 -6.40 -2.38 -9.41
C THR A 173 -6.26 -1.02 -8.76
N TYR A 174 -7.23 -0.13 -8.97
CA TYR A 174 -7.31 1.15 -8.28
C TYR A 174 -8.06 0.99 -6.97
N ILE A 175 -7.54 1.55 -5.88
CA ILE A 175 -8.23 1.65 -4.59
C ILE A 175 -8.14 3.11 -4.17
N GLY A 176 -9.26 3.81 -4.16
CA GLY A 176 -9.30 5.25 -3.94
C GLY A 176 -10.11 5.68 -2.73
N GLY A 177 -9.72 6.80 -2.12
CA GLY A 177 -10.58 7.52 -1.18
C GLY A 177 -11.87 8.03 -1.85
N THR A 178 -11.84 8.19 -3.18
CA THR A 178 -12.94 8.59 -4.03
C THR A 178 -12.88 7.83 -5.36
N GLU A 179 -13.86 8.05 -6.23
CA GLU A 179 -13.95 7.43 -7.55
C GLU A 179 -12.77 7.79 -8.46
N LEU A 180 -12.51 6.94 -9.44
CA LEU A 180 -11.65 7.21 -10.57
C LEU A 180 -12.44 7.99 -11.64
N ALA A 181 -11.97 9.17 -12.02
CA ALA A 181 -12.56 9.93 -13.11
C ALA A 181 -12.36 9.21 -14.44
N LYS A 182 -13.43 9.04 -15.22
CA LYS A 182 -13.36 8.41 -16.53
C LYS A 182 -12.63 9.31 -17.53
N ASN A 183 -11.62 8.76 -18.19
CA ASN A 183 -10.92 9.37 -19.32
C ASN A 183 -10.33 8.26 -20.22
N GLU A 184 -9.56 8.64 -21.22
CA GLU A 184 -8.93 7.71 -22.18
C GLU A 184 -7.92 6.71 -21.54
N TYR A 185 -7.47 6.94 -20.30
CA TYR A 185 -6.53 6.09 -19.58
C TYR A 185 -7.16 5.26 -18.48
N SER A 186 -8.39 5.55 -18.07
CA SER A 186 -9.03 4.90 -16.92
C SER A 186 -9.19 3.39 -17.08
N ASP A 187 -9.33 2.92 -18.31
CA ASP A 187 -9.49 1.49 -18.64
C ASP A 187 -8.19 0.67 -18.44
N LEU A 188 -7.08 1.33 -18.08
CA LEU A 188 -5.87 0.66 -17.63
C LEU A 188 -6.09 -0.12 -16.32
N PHE A 189 -7.02 0.35 -15.49
CA PHE A 189 -7.41 -0.37 -14.29
C PHE A 189 -8.51 -1.40 -14.60
N VAL A 190 -8.20 -2.67 -14.37
CA VAL A 190 -9.16 -3.79 -14.52
C VAL A 190 -10.25 -3.71 -13.45
N SER A 191 -9.90 -3.21 -12.27
CA SER A 191 -10.81 -3.06 -11.14
C SER A 191 -10.63 -1.71 -10.47
N VAL A 192 -11.75 -1.11 -10.04
CA VAL A 192 -11.79 0.17 -9.33
C VAL A 192 -12.59 -0.01 -8.06
N LEU A 193 -11.97 0.21 -6.92
CA LEU A 193 -12.57 0.20 -5.60
C LEU A 193 -12.51 1.58 -4.97
N THR A 194 -13.46 1.88 -4.13
CA THR A 194 -13.53 3.12 -3.36
C THR A 194 -13.52 2.84 -1.86
N LEU A 195 -13.37 3.90 -1.07
CA LEU A 195 -13.44 3.79 0.39
C LEU A 195 -14.73 3.12 0.86
N ASP A 196 -15.86 3.34 0.17
CA ASP A 196 -17.14 2.72 0.51
C ASP A 196 -17.12 1.19 0.42
N ASP A 197 -16.31 0.63 -0.49
CA ASP A 197 -16.17 -0.82 -0.65
C ASP A 197 -15.40 -1.47 0.51
N LEU A 198 -14.62 -0.69 1.26
CA LEU A 198 -13.88 -1.17 2.43
C LEU A 198 -14.76 -1.29 3.68
N PHE A 199 -15.94 -0.67 3.69
CA PHE A 199 -16.83 -0.60 4.86
C PHE A 199 -18.23 -1.19 4.61
N ARG A 200 -18.37 -2.03 3.60
CA ARG A 200 -19.60 -2.78 3.28
C ARG A 200 -19.60 -4.16 3.86
#